data_1d5d2a9918e35bfe9ee3aedc6d4cfe8e
#
_entry.id   1d5d2a9918e35bfe9ee3aedc6d4cfe8e
#
_cell.length_a   1.000
_cell.length_b   1.000
_cell.length_c   1.000
_cell.angle_alpha   90.00
_cell.angle_beta   90.00
_cell.angle_gamma   90.00
#
_symmetry.space_group_name_H-M   'P 1'
#
loop_
_entity.id
_entity.type
_entity.pdbx_description
1 polymer ?
#
loop_
_entity_poly.entity_id
_entity_poly.type
_entity_poly.pdbx_seq_one_letter_code
_entity_poly.pdbx_strand_id
1 'polypeptide(L)'
;MNGYTTLEVVPLPIKQAQAFIDQHHRRHQAPKFFRFAVGLEKDGELVGAAVAGLPLSRNLCDGRTIEITRLCTLGDWNAPSILYGALARAAFALGYTRVLTYTCEDEPGTSLRAAGFRFDGLTRGESWDRPGRNRIDKHPTGPKKRWVKTTKPTKRQGSPVWL
;
A
#
# COMPACT_ATOMS: atom_id res chain seq x y z
N MET A 1 35.63 9.05 -4.88
CA MET A 1 34.29 9.02 -5.52
C MET A 1 33.27 8.69 -4.44
N ASN A 2 32.49 9.66 -4.03
CA ASN A 2 31.41 9.43 -3.10
C ASN A 2 30.21 8.86 -3.90
N GLY A 3 30.18 7.55 -4.03
CA GLY A 3 29.01 6.86 -4.60
C GLY A 3 27.85 6.92 -3.61
N TYR A 4 27.06 7.98 -3.66
CA TYR A 4 25.76 7.96 -2.99
C TYR A 4 24.88 6.94 -3.72
N THR A 5 24.65 5.82 -3.11
CA THR A 5 23.70 4.84 -3.59
C THR A 5 22.31 5.45 -3.51
N THR A 6 21.71 5.75 -4.65
CA THR A 6 20.42 6.41 -4.73
C THR A 6 19.32 5.36 -4.85
N LEU A 7 18.28 5.51 -4.04
CA LEU A 7 17.05 4.72 -4.18
C LEU A 7 16.16 5.38 -5.24
N GLU A 8 15.75 4.62 -6.24
CA GLU A 8 14.90 5.08 -7.34
C GLU A 8 13.57 4.35 -7.37
N VAL A 9 12.49 5.12 -7.50
CA VAL A 9 11.14 4.57 -7.70
C VAL A 9 10.99 4.19 -9.18
N VAL A 10 10.59 2.95 -9.43
CA VAL A 10 10.46 2.41 -10.78
C VAL A 10 9.08 1.78 -11.01
N PRO A 11 8.58 1.74 -12.26
CA PRO A 11 7.43 0.93 -12.61
C PRO A 11 7.72 -0.54 -12.31
N LEU A 12 6.74 -1.26 -11.79
CA LEU A 12 6.93 -2.66 -11.44
C LEU A 12 5.83 -3.52 -12.08
N PRO A 13 6.18 -4.42 -13.01
CA PRO A 13 5.24 -5.37 -13.58
C PRO A 13 4.65 -6.29 -12.51
N ILE A 14 3.39 -6.68 -12.70
CA ILE A 14 2.61 -7.47 -11.74
C ILE A 14 3.35 -8.74 -11.30
N LYS A 15 3.87 -9.51 -12.24
CA LYS A 15 4.57 -10.76 -11.93
C LYS A 15 5.84 -10.54 -11.11
N GLN A 16 6.58 -9.46 -11.39
CA GLN A 16 7.78 -9.12 -10.62
C GLN A 16 7.42 -8.67 -9.20
N ALA A 17 6.36 -7.87 -9.04
CA ALA A 17 5.88 -7.47 -7.73
C ALA A 17 5.45 -8.68 -6.89
N GLN A 18 4.69 -9.60 -7.48
CA GLN A 18 4.26 -10.82 -6.82
C GLN A 18 5.44 -11.69 -6.38
N ALA A 19 6.40 -11.92 -7.28
CA ALA A 19 7.58 -12.71 -6.98
C ALA A 19 8.42 -12.11 -5.85
N PHE A 20 8.64 -10.79 -5.88
CA PHE A 20 9.38 -10.09 -4.83
C PHE A 20 8.68 -10.18 -3.47
N ILE A 21 7.37 -9.97 -3.43
CA ILE A 21 6.59 -10.03 -2.20
C ILE A 21 6.55 -11.46 -1.64
N ASP A 22 6.34 -12.47 -2.47
CA ASP A 22 6.33 -13.87 -2.03
C ASP A 22 7.67 -14.31 -1.46
N GLN A 23 8.77 -13.81 -2.02
CA GLN A 23 10.11 -14.13 -1.55
C GLN A 23 10.50 -13.40 -0.25
N HIS A 24 10.07 -12.16 -0.06
CA HIS A 24 10.64 -11.28 0.97
C HIS A 24 9.66 -10.82 2.04
N HIS A 25 8.35 -10.89 1.82
CA HIS A 25 7.39 -10.41 2.82
C HIS A 25 7.27 -11.38 3.99
N ARG A 26 7.50 -10.89 5.21
CA ARG A 26 7.58 -11.72 6.43
C ARG A 26 6.25 -12.36 6.84
N ARG A 27 5.12 -11.73 6.58
CA ARG A 27 3.81 -12.11 7.16
C ARG A 27 2.74 -12.47 6.13
N HIS A 28 2.94 -12.12 4.87
CA HIS A 28 1.88 -12.21 3.86
C HIS A 28 2.42 -12.66 2.52
N GLN A 29 1.62 -13.44 1.81
CA GLN A 29 1.82 -13.72 0.40
C GLN A 29 1.40 -12.55 -0.47
N ALA A 30 1.89 -12.49 -1.69
CA ALA A 30 1.46 -11.50 -2.67
C ALA A 30 -0.05 -11.62 -2.94
N PRO A 31 -0.76 -10.50 -3.10
CA PRO A 31 -2.16 -10.54 -3.51
C PRO A 31 -2.26 -11.03 -4.95
N LYS A 32 -3.30 -11.80 -5.24
CA LYS A 32 -3.55 -12.31 -6.60
C LYS A 32 -3.96 -11.17 -7.55
N PHE A 33 -4.68 -10.18 -7.03
CA PHE A 33 -5.23 -9.06 -7.80
C PHE A 33 -4.90 -7.75 -7.13
N PHE A 34 -4.44 -6.79 -7.91
CA PHE A 34 -4.21 -5.40 -7.52
C PHE A 34 -4.28 -4.49 -8.75
N ARG A 35 -4.35 -3.18 -8.56
CA ARG A 35 -4.50 -2.21 -9.63
C ARG A 35 -3.17 -1.83 -10.25
N PHE A 36 -2.19 -1.53 -9.40
CA PHE A 36 -0.85 -1.20 -9.84
C PHE A 36 0.18 -1.48 -8.74
N ALA A 37 1.43 -1.48 -9.12
CA ALA A 37 2.57 -1.65 -8.23
C ALA A 37 3.64 -0.61 -8.53
N VAL A 38 4.45 -0.29 -7.52
CA VAL A 38 5.68 0.47 -7.66
C VAL A 38 6.83 -0.33 -7.07
N GLY A 39 7.98 -0.23 -7.72
CA GLY A 39 9.23 -0.81 -7.24
C GLY A 39 10.16 0.26 -6.70
N LEU A 40 11.13 -0.17 -5.92
CA LEU A 40 12.24 0.63 -5.45
C LEU A 40 13.54 -0.10 -5.82
N GLU A 41 14.39 0.55 -6.58
CA GLU A 41 15.70 0.03 -6.98
C GLU A 41 16.82 0.75 -6.28
N LYS A 42 17.90 0.01 -6.07
CA LYS A 42 19.18 0.49 -5.58
C LYS A 42 20.27 -0.07 -6.49
N ASP A 43 21.01 0.82 -7.15
CA ASP A 43 22.03 0.41 -8.14
C ASP A 43 21.51 -0.55 -9.22
N GLY A 44 20.27 -0.36 -9.66
CA GLY A 44 19.62 -1.21 -10.69
C GLY A 44 19.05 -2.53 -10.18
N GLU A 45 19.12 -2.78 -8.87
CA GLU A 45 18.53 -3.98 -8.26
C GLU A 45 17.29 -3.67 -7.45
N LEU A 46 16.26 -4.48 -7.57
CA LEU A 46 15.00 -4.31 -6.86
C LEU A 46 15.17 -4.59 -5.36
N VAL A 47 14.95 -3.57 -4.54
CA VAL A 47 15.08 -3.64 -3.07
C VAL A 47 13.76 -3.40 -2.33
N GLY A 48 12.70 -3.08 -3.05
CA GLY A 48 11.38 -2.87 -2.46
C GLY A 48 10.26 -2.95 -3.49
N ALA A 49 9.09 -3.32 -3.02
CA ALA A 49 7.86 -3.37 -3.81
C ALA A 49 6.65 -2.99 -2.96
N ALA A 50 5.74 -2.26 -3.55
CA ALA A 50 4.43 -1.96 -2.96
C ALA A 50 3.33 -2.12 -4.00
N VAL A 51 2.21 -2.67 -3.59
CA VAL A 51 1.04 -2.89 -4.45
C VAL A 51 -0.21 -2.26 -3.87
N ALA A 52 -1.04 -1.72 -4.74
CA ALA A 52 -2.30 -1.10 -4.39
C ALA A 52 -3.46 -1.70 -5.17
N GLY A 53 -4.58 -1.88 -4.50
CA GLY A 53 -5.79 -2.45 -5.07
C GLY A 53 -7.05 -1.88 -4.44
N LEU A 54 -8.18 -2.45 -4.80
CA LEU A 54 -9.44 -2.10 -4.18
C LEU A 54 -9.40 -2.40 -2.68
N PRO A 55 -10.04 -1.57 -1.85
CA PRO A 55 -10.16 -1.86 -0.44
C PRO A 55 -10.75 -3.25 -0.19
N LEU A 56 -10.17 -4.01 0.73
CA LEU A 56 -10.67 -5.32 1.11
C LEU A 56 -12.04 -5.22 1.79
N SER A 57 -12.29 -4.13 2.51
CA SER A 57 -13.61 -3.82 3.04
C SER A 57 -14.50 -3.22 1.96
N ARG A 58 -15.60 -3.91 1.64
CA ARG A 58 -16.57 -3.46 0.64
C ARG A 58 -17.16 -2.08 0.95
N ASN A 59 -17.31 -1.75 2.22
CA ASN A 59 -17.84 -0.46 2.67
C ASN A 59 -16.93 0.72 2.31
N LEU A 60 -15.67 0.46 2.00
CA LEU A 60 -14.68 1.47 1.60
C LEU A 60 -14.50 1.56 0.07
N CYS A 61 -15.18 0.71 -0.70
CA CYS A 61 -15.13 0.70 -2.16
C CYS A 61 -16.07 1.77 -2.74
N ASP A 62 -15.65 3.01 -2.70
CA ASP A 62 -16.41 4.17 -3.19
C ASP A 62 -15.96 4.67 -4.58
N GLY A 63 -15.06 3.93 -5.24
CA GLY A 63 -14.48 4.31 -6.54
C GLY A 63 -13.40 5.39 -6.44
N ARG A 64 -13.16 5.96 -5.27
CA ARG A 64 -12.16 7.01 -5.01
C ARG A 64 -11.14 6.65 -3.96
N THR A 65 -11.30 5.50 -3.33
CA THR A 65 -10.41 4.97 -2.30
C THR A 65 -9.65 3.78 -2.84
N ILE A 66 -8.35 3.74 -2.56
CA ILE A 66 -7.47 2.63 -2.89
C ILE A 66 -6.73 2.17 -1.64
N GLU A 67 -6.39 0.90 -1.55
CA GLU A 67 -5.68 0.31 -0.42
C GLU A 67 -4.30 -0.17 -0.85
N ILE A 68 -3.27 0.22 -0.09
CA ILE A 68 -1.94 -0.41 -0.18
C ILE A 68 -2.03 -1.72 0.58
N THR A 69 -2.14 -2.81 -0.17
CA THR A 69 -2.39 -4.14 0.41
C THR A 69 -1.12 -4.85 0.83
N ARG A 70 0.01 -4.53 0.20
CA ARG A 70 1.33 -5.06 0.54
C ARG A 70 2.41 -4.04 0.27
N LEU A 71 3.38 -4.03 1.17
CA LEU A 71 4.65 -3.32 1.00
C LEU A 71 5.75 -4.16 1.62
N CYS A 72 6.83 -4.33 0.89
CA CYS A 72 7.98 -5.12 1.32
C CYS A 72 9.28 -4.46 0.87
N THR A 73 10.26 -4.39 1.75
CA THR A 73 11.61 -3.87 1.46
C THR A 73 12.68 -4.77 2.05
N LEU A 74 13.90 -4.66 1.54
CA LEU A 74 15.05 -5.42 2.04
C LEU A 74 15.76 -4.74 3.22
N GLY A 75 15.21 -3.65 3.76
CA GLY A 75 15.72 -2.99 4.97
C GLY A 75 16.55 -1.73 4.71
N ASP A 76 16.60 -1.23 3.48
CA ASP A 76 17.25 0.03 3.17
C ASP A 76 16.58 1.19 3.92
N TRP A 77 17.42 2.15 4.37
CA TRP A 77 16.94 3.32 5.11
C TRP A 77 15.92 4.12 4.28
N ASN A 78 14.84 4.51 4.89
CA ASN A 78 13.72 5.23 4.28
C ASN A 78 12.96 4.49 3.15
N ALA A 79 13.34 3.29 2.78
CA ALA A 79 12.68 2.56 1.69
C ALA A 79 11.15 2.43 1.88
N PRO A 80 10.62 2.07 3.04
CA PRO A 80 9.17 2.01 3.23
C PRO A 80 8.48 3.36 3.04
N SER A 81 9.01 4.45 3.60
CA SER A 81 8.40 5.78 3.46
C SER A 81 8.44 6.31 2.04
N ILE A 82 9.50 6.00 1.29
CA ILE A 82 9.60 6.33 -0.14
C ILE A 82 8.51 5.60 -0.93
N LEU A 83 8.32 4.31 -0.69
CA LEU A 83 7.30 3.50 -1.38
C LEU A 83 5.88 3.96 -1.03
N TYR A 84 5.57 4.19 0.24
CA TYR A 84 4.27 4.72 0.65
C TYR A 84 3.97 6.07 -0.03
N GLY A 85 4.94 6.96 -0.03
CA GLY A 85 4.81 8.27 -0.67
C GLY A 85 4.63 8.19 -2.17
N ALA A 86 5.44 7.37 -2.85
CA ALA A 86 5.37 7.18 -4.30
C ALA A 86 4.04 6.59 -4.73
N LEU A 87 3.56 5.56 -4.02
CA LEU A 87 2.30 4.90 -4.33
C LEU A 87 1.11 5.84 -4.11
N ALA A 88 1.14 6.64 -3.04
CA ALA A 88 0.09 7.64 -2.79
C ALA A 88 0.06 8.71 -3.88
N ARG A 89 1.22 9.22 -4.32
CA ARG A 89 1.29 10.19 -5.43
C ARG A 89 0.76 9.60 -6.74
N ALA A 90 1.12 8.35 -7.05
CA ALA A 90 0.60 7.65 -8.22
C ALA A 90 -0.92 7.47 -8.15
N ALA A 91 -1.45 7.07 -7.00
CA ALA A 91 -2.88 6.92 -6.77
C ALA A 91 -3.62 8.26 -6.97
N PHE A 92 -3.11 9.35 -6.42
CA PHE A 92 -3.71 10.67 -6.57
C PHE A 92 -3.67 11.17 -8.02
N ALA A 93 -2.58 10.90 -8.73
CA ALA A 93 -2.48 11.20 -10.17
C ALA A 93 -3.51 10.44 -11.01
N LEU A 94 -3.87 9.21 -10.60
CA LEU A 94 -4.93 8.42 -11.23
C LEU A 94 -6.35 8.87 -10.86
N GLY A 95 -6.50 9.83 -9.94
CA GLY A 95 -7.81 10.37 -9.53
C GLY A 95 -8.39 9.77 -8.25
N TYR A 96 -7.68 8.89 -7.56
CA TYR A 96 -8.06 8.48 -6.22
C TYR A 96 -7.91 9.67 -5.25
N THR A 97 -8.81 9.78 -4.30
CA THR A 97 -8.79 10.87 -3.32
C THR A 97 -8.38 10.41 -1.91
N ARG A 98 -8.37 9.11 -1.70
CA ARG A 98 -8.02 8.50 -0.41
C ARG A 98 -7.20 7.23 -0.61
N VAL A 99 -6.10 7.13 0.11
CA VAL A 99 -5.23 5.96 0.17
C VAL A 99 -5.25 5.41 1.58
N LEU A 100 -5.56 4.13 1.73
CA LEU A 100 -5.58 3.41 3.00
C LEU A 100 -4.45 2.40 3.07
N THR A 101 -4.04 2.08 4.27
CA THR A 101 -3.26 0.87 4.57
C THR A 101 -3.46 0.44 6.01
N TYR A 102 -3.09 -0.78 6.33
CA TYR A 102 -3.22 -1.35 7.65
C TYR A 102 -1.88 -1.89 8.13
N THR A 103 -1.59 -1.68 9.41
CA THR A 103 -0.46 -2.29 10.11
C THR A 103 -0.96 -3.11 11.29
N CYS A 104 -0.14 -4.02 11.79
CA CYS A 104 -0.42 -4.69 13.04
C CYS A 104 -0.43 -3.69 14.19
N GLU A 105 -1.13 -4.01 15.27
CA GLU A 105 -1.29 -3.12 16.42
C GLU A 105 0.04 -2.75 17.09
N ASP A 106 1.00 -3.67 17.08
CA ASP A 106 2.34 -3.51 17.63
C ASP A 106 3.30 -2.68 16.76
N GLU A 107 2.92 -2.40 15.51
CA GLU A 107 3.74 -1.60 14.60
C GLU A 107 3.55 -0.09 14.84
N PRO A 108 4.64 0.68 15.00
CA PRO A 108 4.54 2.10 15.36
C PRO A 108 4.05 3.00 14.22
N GLY A 109 4.16 2.56 12.96
CA GLY A 109 3.75 3.34 11.78
C GLY A 109 4.67 4.50 11.44
N THR A 110 5.93 4.45 11.83
CA THR A 110 6.91 5.53 11.61
C THR A 110 7.07 5.89 10.14
N SER A 111 7.20 4.89 9.27
CA SER A 111 7.30 5.08 7.82
C SER A 111 6.05 5.69 7.21
N LEU A 112 4.89 5.35 7.73
CA LEU A 112 3.60 5.89 7.30
C LEU A 112 3.47 7.37 7.68
N ARG A 113 3.81 7.73 8.91
CA ARG A 113 3.83 9.13 9.34
C ARG A 113 4.82 9.96 8.51
N ALA A 114 6.01 9.42 8.25
CA ALA A 114 7.00 10.06 7.39
C ALA A 114 6.49 10.29 5.96
N ALA A 115 5.64 9.40 5.45
CA ALA A 115 4.99 9.53 4.13
C ALA A 115 3.71 10.39 4.15
N GLY A 116 3.34 10.97 5.30
CA GLY A 116 2.19 11.85 5.45
C GLY A 116 0.85 11.15 5.65
N PHE A 117 0.87 9.88 6.03
CA PHE A 117 -0.33 9.17 6.49
C PHE A 117 -0.63 9.52 7.94
N ARG A 118 -1.90 9.55 8.29
CA ARG A 118 -2.38 9.73 9.66
C ARG A 118 -3.07 8.47 10.17
N PHE A 119 -3.00 8.26 11.47
CA PHE A 119 -3.74 7.19 12.13
C PHE A 119 -5.25 7.48 12.08
N ASP A 120 -6.04 6.50 11.67
CA ASP A 120 -7.48 6.62 11.43
C ASP A 120 -8.32 5.67 12.30
N GLY A 121 -7.71 4.96 13.21
CA GLY A 121 -8.40 4.10 14.19
C GLY A 121 -7.95 2.65 14.17
N LEU A 122 -8.46 1.90 15.14
CA LEU A 122 -8.27 0.45 15.27
C LEU A 122 -9.44 -0.28 14.62
N THR A 123 -9.12 -1.32 13.88
CA THR A 123 -10.12 -2.25 13.37
C THR A 123 -10.17 -3.49 14.26
N ARG A 124 -11.33 -4.07 14.43
CA ARG A 124 -11.45 -5.39 15.07
C ARG A 124 -10.80 -6.41 14.16
N GLY A 125 -9.94 -7.27 14.74
CA GLY A 125 -9.46 -8.45 14.05
C GLY A 125 -10.59 -9.46 13.95
N GLU A 126 -10.92 -9.91 12.75
CA GLU A 126 -11.90 -10.97 12.54
C GLU A 126 -11.27 -12.09 11.73
N SER A 127 -11.55 -13.32 12.13
CA SER A 127 -11.29 -14.50 11.30
C SER A 127 -12.21 -14.49 10.08
N TRP A 128 -11.69 -14.93 8.94
CA TRP A 128 -12.47 -15.16 7.72
C TRP A 128 -13.28 -16.45 7.79
N ASP A 129 -13.06 -17.24 8.84
CA ASP A 129 -13.82 -18.46 9.10
C ASP A 129 -15.21 -18.12 9.64
N ARG A 130 -16.23 -18.58 8.98
CA ARG A 130 -17.63 -18.41 9.38
C ARG A 130 -18.34 -19.76 9.37
N PRO A 131 -19.34 -19.98 10.24
CA PRO A 131 -20.14 -21.19 10.21
C PRO A 131 -20.68 -21.46 8.79
N GLY A 132 -20.31 -22.62 8.22
CA GLY A 132 -20.71 -23.03 6.87
C GLY A 132 -19.75 -22.61 5.75
N ARG A 133 -18.60 -22.00 6.06
CA ARG A 133 -17.61 -21.61 5.07
C ARG A 133 -16.19 -21.64 5.66
N ASN A 134 -15.63 -22.83 5.76
CA ASN A 134 -14.25 -23.02 6.28
C ASN A 134 -13.25 -22.35 5.35
N ARG A 135 -12.66 -21.25 5.80
CA ARG A 135 -11.55 -20.56 5.14
C ARG A 135 -10.35 -20.54 6.07
N ILE A 136 -9.20 -20.93 5.55
CA ILE A 136 -7.94 -20.81 6.27
C ILE A 136 -7.57 -19.34 6.30
N ASP A 137 -7.37 -18.78 7.50
CA ASP A 137 -6.87 -17.43 7.69
C ASP A 137 -5.43 -17.35 7.19
N LYS A 138 -5.24 -16.68 6.05
CA LYS A 138 -3.92 -16.47 5.45
C LYS A 138 -3.18 -15.27 6.04
N HIS A 139 -3.77 -14.58 7.00
CA HIS A 139 -3.27 -13.32 7.55
C HIS A 139 -3.49 -13.26 9.06
N PRO A 140 -2.67 -12.47 9.78
CA PRO A 140 -2.89 -12.23 11.20
C PRO A 140 -4.31 -11.72 11.46
N THR A 141 -5.03 -12.34 12.38
CA THR A 141 -6.44 -12.06 12.70
C THR A 141 -6.64 -11.01 13.79
N GLY A 142 -5.55 -10.55 14.42
CA GLY A 142 -5.58 -9.54 15.49
C GLY A 142 -6.03 -8.15 15.02
N PRO A 143 -6.27 -7.22 15.96
CA PRO A 143 -6.57 -5.83 15.66
C PRO A 143 -5.51 -5.18 14.77
N LYS A 144 -5.93 -4.28 13.91
CA LYS A 144 -5.04 -3.55 13.00
C LYS A 144 -5.26 -2.05 13.11
N LYS A 145 -4.18 -1.31 13.00
CA LYS A 145 -4.22 0.14 12.84
C LYS A 145 -4.51 0.48 11.40
N ARG A 146 -5.53 1.30 11.16
CA ARG A 146 -5.81 1.88 9.86
C ARG A 146 -5.11 3.22 9.72
N TRP A 147 -4.46 3.42 8.59
CA TRP A 147 -3.78 4.64 8.22
C TRP A 147 -4.38 5.19 6.95
N VAL A 148 -4.47 6.51 6.84
CA VAL A 148 -5.09 7.18 5.70
C VAL A 148 -4.27 8.39 5.27
N LYS A 149 -4.21 8.58 3.94
CA LYS A 149 -3.74 9.81 3.31
C LYS A 149 -4.77 10.27 2.30
N THR A 150 -5.16 11.54 2.37
CA THR A 150 -6.13 12.14 1.46
C THR A 150 -5.48 13.24 0.63
N THR A 151 -6.01 13.47 -0.57
CA THR A 151 -5.67 14.68 -1.32
C THR A 151 -6.20 15.89 -0.58
N LYS A 152 -5.54 17.05 -0.71
CA LYS A 152 -6.16 18.31 -0.36
C LYS A 152 -7.40 18.48 -1.22
N PRO A 153 -8.54 18.96 -0.68
CA PRO A 153 -9.71 19.21 -1.49
C PRO A 153 -9.35 20.25 -2.58
N THR A 154 -9.29 19.78 -3.82
CA THR A 154 -9.16 20.65 -4.95
C THR A 154 -10.52 21.33 -5.09
N LYS A 155 -10.58 22.66 -5.02
CA LYS A 155 -11.78 23.41 -5.44
C LYS A 155 -12.11 22.92 -6.84
N ARG A 156 -13.25 22.26 -7.02
CA ARG A 156 -13.71 21.83 -8.34
C ARG A 156 -13.84 23.07 -9.22
N GLN A 157 -12.94 23.23 -10.18
CA GLN A 157 -13.18 24.10 -11.31
C GLN A 157 -14.16 23.34 -12.21
N GLY A 158 -15.38 23.87 -12.29
CA GLY A 158 -16.39 23.55 -13.29
C GLY A 158 -16.67 22.07 -13.60
N SER A 159 -17.89 21.75 -13.92
CA SER A 159 -18.28 20.44 -14.43
C SER A 159 -17.49 20.12 -15.71
N PRO A 160 -16.96 18.87 -15.89
CA PRO A 160 -16.32 18.51 -17.15
C PRO A 160 -17.34 18.60 -18.29
N VAL A 161 -17.00 19.35 -19.31
CA VAL A 161 -17.74 19.34 -20.57
C VAL A 161 -17.35 18.08 -21.31
N TRP A 162 -18.26 17.15 -21.45
CA TRP A 162 -18.07 15.95 -22.27
C TRP A 162 -18.14 16.35 -23.72
N LEU A 163 -17.06 16.10 -24.45
CA LEU A 163 -17.04 16.21 -25.92
C LEU A 163 -17.50 14.89 -26.52
#